data_e1378c7ab7ba3a37a5310dbad6f1da82
#
_entry.id   e1378c7ab7ba3a37a5310dbad6f1da82
#
_cell.length_a   1.000
_cell.length_b   1.000
_cell.length_c   1.000
_cell.angle_alpha   90.00
_cell.angle_beta   90.00
_cell.angle_gamma   90.00
#
_symmetry.space_group_name_H-M   'P 1'
#
loop_
_entity.id
_entity.type
_entity.pdbx_description
1 polymer ?
#
loop_
_entity_poly.entity_id
_entity_poly.type
_entity_poly.pdbx_seq_one_letter_code
_entity_poly.pdbx_strand_id
1 'polypeptide(L)'
;MRNLFLLLFCTLCPLCVEAQNLQFKVGGGLATHYGQAENVGAFKVGLGYEIEFDQHWTFTPGVAVYGKGWKDPNQRVYVFDDNGNQLFDEDTGLPLQGVRNRSAAANYLQLPLLLTYYLRMGEARYVVLSAGPYVAYGISGKQKTKGDTEQPGAQKLYYEHKTFSEPGVHRFDGGIEAFAGYQFSSGITLGVEADFGLARFNSAGRRNLSALITLGYRL
;
A
#
# COMPACT_ATOMS: atom_id res chain seq x y z
N MET A 1 -17.95 25.54 12.79
CA MET A 1 -17.51 24.40 11.96
C MET A 1 -17.37 23.09 12.74
N ARG A 2 -16.88 23.11 14.00
CA ARG A 2 -16.73 21.89 14.85
C ARG A 2 -18.07 21.19 15.17
N ASN A 3 -19.16 21.94 15.33
CA ASN A 3 -20.48 21.38 15.64
C ASN A 3 -21.24 20.82 14.42
N LEU A 4 -20.87 21.26 13.20
CA LEU A 4 -21.43 20.72 11.96
C LEU A 4 -20.92 19.32 11.65
N PHE A 5 -19.64 19.05 11.97
CA PHE A 5 -19.02 17.72 11.85
C PHE A 5 -19.63 16.70 12.85
N LEU A 6 -19.92 17.13 14.06
CA LEU A 6 -20.58 16.31 15.08
C LEU A 6 -22.04 15.99 14.69
N LEU A 7 -22.78 16.95 14.11
CA LEU A 7 -24.13 16.74 13.61
C LEU A 7 -24.17 15.79 12.41
N LEU A 8 -23.20 15.90 11.49
CA LEU A 8 -23.06 14.99 10.34
C LEU A 8 -22.74 13.57 10.79
N PHE A 9 -21.94 13.41 11.85
CA PHE A 9 -21.59 12.10 12.42
C PHE A 9 -22.77 11.48 13.18
N CYS A 10 -23.59 12.27 13.85
CA CYS A 10 -24.79 11.80 14.55
C CYS A 10 -25.97 11.47 13.63
N THR A 11 -26.08 12.10 12.45
CA THR A 11 -27.13 11.78 11.46
C THR A 11 -26.80 10.55 10.59
N LEU A 12 -25.54 10.12 10.55
CA LEU A 12 -25.13 8.85 9.92
C LEU A 12 -25.27 7.63 10.87
N CYS A 13 -25.58 7.85 12.13
CA CYS A 13 -25.66 6.80 13.16
C CYS A 13 -26.98 6.02 13.30
N PRO A 14 -28.14 6.34 12.69
CA PRO A 14 -29.33 5.50 12.77
C PRO A 14 -29.65 4.70 11.51
N LEU A 15 -28.69 4.47 10.62
CA LEU A 15 -28.80 3.31 9.75
C LEU A 15 -28.54 2.11 10.67
N CYS A 16 -29.58 1.36 11.01
CA CYS A 16 -29.48 0.09 11.70
C CYS A 16 -28.46 -0.76 10.93
N VAL A 17 -27.23 -0.74 11.40
CA VAL A 17 -26.18 -1.60 10.88
C VAL A 17 -26.57 -3.01 11.33
N GLU A 18 -27.25 -3.74 10.49
CA GLU A 18 -27.38 -5.17 10.68
C GLU A 18 -25.94 -5.70 10.61
N ALA A 19 -25.45 -6.26 11.73
CA ALA A 19 -24.09 -6.76 11.83
C ALA A 19 -23.76 -7.81 10.74
N GLN A 20 -24.76 -8.45 10.18
CA GLN A 20 -24.70 -9.43 9.09
C GLN A 20 -24.09 -8.89 7.77
N ASN A 21 -23.96 -7.58 7.62
CA ASN A 21 -23.43 -6.95 6.42
C ASN A 21 -22.00 -6.40 6.62
N LEU A 22 -21.40 -6.65 7.78
CA LEU A 22 -20.01 -6.26 8.02
C LEU A 22 -19.04 -7.31 7.45
N GLN A 23 -18.03 -6.82 6.73
CA GLN A 23 -16.95 -7.62 6.21
C GLN A 23 -15.62 -7.16 6.80
N PHE A 24 -14.88 -8.08 7.36
CA PHE A 24 -13.50 -7.87 7.80
C PHE A 24 -12.54 -8.48 6.78
N LYS A 25 -11.46 -7.77 6.43
CA LYS A 25 -10.43 -8.25 5.51
C LYS A 25 -9.04 -8.00 6.06
N VAL A 26 -8.16 -9.01 5.91
CA VAL A 26 -6.73 -8.87 6.12
C VAL A 26 -6.00 -9.38 4.89
N GLY A 27 -4.93 -8.72 4.50
CA GLY A 27 -4.14 -9.11 3.34
C GLY A 27 -2.65 -8.91 3.57
N GLY A 28 -1.87 -9.74 2.90
CA GLY A 28 -0.42 -9.66 2.87
C GLY A 28 0.10 -9.93 1.46
N GLY A 29 1.17 -9.24 1.06
CA GLY A 29 1.70 -9.40 -0.29
C GLY A 29 2.82 -8.43 -0.61
N LEU A 30 2.83 -7.89 -1.81
CA LEU A 30 3.88 -7.06 -2.35
C LEU A 30 3.35 -5.72 -2.85
N ALA A 31 4.15 -4.68 -2.68
CA ALA A 31 3.91 -3.37 -3.26
C ALA A 31 5.18 -2.86 -3.96
N THR A 32 4.96 -2.01 -4.96
CA THR A 32 6.01 -1.34 -5.73
C THR A 32 5.48 -0.02 -6.30
N HIS A 33 6.31 0.66 -7.07
CA HIS A 33 5.88 1.72 -7.99
C HIS A 33 5.96 1.23 -9.43
N TYR A 34 5.07 1.72 -10.30
CA TYR A 34 5.22 1.49 -11.73
C TYR A 34 6.60 1.95 -12.22
N GLY A 35 7.22 1.15 -13.05
CA GLY A 35 8.53 1.44 -13.65
C GLY A 35 9.63 0.58 -13.06
N GLN A 36 10.70 1.19 -12.55
CA GLN A 36 11.95 0.48 -12.19
C GLN A 36 12.11 0.18 -10.69
N ALA A 37 11.07 0.34 -9.87
CA ALA A 37 11.16 0.04 -8.45
C ALA A 37 11.09 -1.47 -8.18
N GLU A 38 11.85 -1.93 -7.19
CA GLU A 38 11.77 -3.29 -6.68
C GLU A 38 10.57 -3.43 -5.71
N ASN A 39 10.11 -4.67 -5.54
CA ASN A 39 9.00 -4.99 -4.66
C ASN A 39 9.41 -4.93 -3.18
N VAL A 40 8.48 -4.52 -2.34
CA VAL A 40 8.57 -4.59 -0.86
C VAL A 40 7.32 -5.27 -0.30
N GLY A 41 7.42 -5.77 0.94
CA GLY A 41 6.27 -6.33 1.63
C GLY A 41 5.15 -5.30 1.81
N ALA A 42 3.91 -5.73 1.62
CA ALA A 42 2.71 -4.95 1.82
C ALA A 42 1.72 -5.68 2.74
N PHE A 43 0.92 -4.91 3.46
CA PHE A 43 -0.17 -5.45 4.29
C PHE A 43 -1.40 -4.53 4.23
N LYS A 44 -2.58 -5.12 4.39
CA LYS A 44 -3.84 -4.39 4.45
C LYS A 44 -4.73 -4.99 5.54
N VAL A 45 -5.36 -4.14 6.34
CA VAL A 45 -6.38 -4.53 7.32
C VAL A 45 -7.54 -3.57 7.16
N GLY A 46 -8.74 -4.09 6.94
CA GLY A 46 -9.89 -3.25 6.63
C GLY A 46 -11.22 -3.82 7.08
N LEU A 47 -12.19 -2.93 7.13
CA LEU A 47 -13.60 -3.19 7.36
C LEU A 47 -14.38 -2.65 6.17
N GLY A 48 -15.38 -3.41 5.72
CA GLY A 48 -16.34 -2.99 4.71
C GLY A 48 -17.75 -3.21 5.19
N TYR A 49 -18.68 -2.46 4.63
CA TYR A 49 -20.11 -2.65 4.85
C TYR A 49 -20.77 -2.96 3.51
N GLU A 50 -21.44 -4.12 3.41
CA GLU A 50 -22.09 -4.55 2.19
C GLU A 50 -23.52 -4.01 2.11
N ILE A 51 -23.82 -3.30 1.02
CA ILE A 51 -25.14 -2.81 0.67
C ILE A 51 -25.62 -3.63 -0.52
N GLU A 52 -26.57 -4.52 -0.31
CA GLU A 52 -27.09 -5.40 -1.34
C GLU A 52 -28.07 -4.64 -2.24
N PHE A 53 -27.88 -4.73 -3.58
CA PHE A 53 -28.82 -4.20 -4.58
C PHE A 53 -29.74 -5.30 -5.10
N ASP A 54 -29.17 -6.47 -5.29
CA ASP A 54 -29.91 -7.68 -5.66
C ASP A 54 -29.17 -8.94 -5.18
N GLN A 55 -29.59 -10.12 -5.62
CA GLN A 55 -29.03 -11.42 -5.19
C GLN A 55 -27.56 -11.63 -5.58
N HIS A 56 -27.01 -10.82 -6.49
CA HIS A 56 -25.66 -10.99 -7.05
C HIS A 56 -24.76 -9.77 -6.85
N TRP A 57 -25.34 -8.58 -6.72
CA TRP A 57 -24.60 -7.33 -6.69
C TRP A 57 -24.68 -6.63 -5.35
N THR A 58 -23.52 -6.27 -4.83
CA THR A 58 -23.40 -5.44 -3.62
C THR A 58 -22.48 -4.25 -3.87
N PHE A 59 -22.70 -3.16 -3.16
CA PHE A 59 -21.77 -2.05 -3.03
C PHE A 59 -21.14 -2.11 -1.65
N THR A 60 -19.80 -2.11 -1.60
CA THR A 60 -19.05 -2.28 -0.36
C THR A 60 -18.13 -1.08 -0.14
N PRO A 61 -18.65 0.02 0.46
CA PRO A 61 -17.78 1.05 1.01
C PRO A 61 -16.99 0.48 2.19
N GLY A 62 -15.74 0.93 2.36
CA GLY A 62 -14.89 0.41 3.41
C GLY A 62 -13.87 1.43 3.93
N VAL A 63 -13.15 1.00 4.98
CA VAL A 63 -12.00 1.70 5.51
C VAL A 63 -10.90 0.69 5.78
N ALA A 64 -9.67 1.02 5.42
CA ALA A 64 -8.53 0.13 5.62
C ALA A 64 -7.27 0.91 6.01
N VAL A 65 -6.43 0.28 6.83
CA VAL A 65 -5.04 0.67 6.99
C VAL A 65 -4.21 -0.17 6.04
N TYR A 66 -3.46 0.48 5.19
CA TYR A 66 -2.67 -0.15 4.15
C TYR A 66 -1.21 0.27 4.20
N GLY A 67 -0.32 -0.67 4.45
CA GLY A 67 1.13 -0.48 4.35
C GLY A 67 1.60 -0.84 2.94
N LYS A 68 2.05 0.18 2.21
CA LYS A 68 2.66 0.08 0.86
C LYS A 68 4.12 0.53 0.94
N GLY A 69 4.85 0.37 -0.15
CA GLY A 69 6.20 0.89 -0.23
C GLY A 69 6.86 0.55 -1.56
N TRP A 70 8.14 0.88 -1.64
CA TRP A 70 8.97 0.58 -2.79
C TRP A 70 10.44 0.50 -2.39
N LYS A 71 11.24 -0.09 -3.26
CA LYS A 71 12.69 -0.08 -3.15
C LYS A 71 13.26 0.30 -4.50
N ASP A 72 14.16 1.29 -4.50
CA ASP A 72 14.86 1.65 -5.73
C ASP A 72 15.93 0.59 -6.04
N PRO A 73 16.20 0.30 -7.33
CA PRO A 73 17.31 -0.54 -7.70
C PRO A 73 18.62 -0.02 -7.14
N ASN A 74 19.53 -0.93 -6.86
CA ASN A 74 20.87 -0.58 -6.38
C ASN A 74 21.56 0.36 -7.35
N GLN A 75 22.06 1.48 -6.85
CA GLN A 75 22.81 2.48 -7.62
C GLN A 75 24.27 2.39 -7.26
N ARG A 76 25.15 2.37 -8.27
CA ARG A 76 26.58 2.56 -8.06
C ARG A 76 26.84 4.03 -7.74
N VAL A 77 27.59 4.28 -6.68
CA VAL A 77 27.99 5.62 -6.22
C VAL A 77 29.48 5.62 -5.88
N TYR A 78 30.11 6.77 -6.00
CA TYR A 78 31.49 6.92 -5.54
C TYR A 78 31.55 6.87 -4.00
N VAL A 79 32.65 6.32 -3.50
CA VAL A 79 32.91 6.14 -2.08
C VAL A 79 33.75 7.29 -1.55
N PHE A 80 33.38 7.81 -0.37
CA PHE A 80 34.08 8.91 0.30
C PHE A 80 34.47 8.47 1.71
N ASP A 81 35.54 9.08 2.23
CA ASP A 81 35.89 8.96 3.64
C ASP A 81 35.03 9.87 4.54
N ASP A 82 35.23 9.80 5.87
CA ASP A 82 34.52 10.62 6.84
C ASP A 82 34.79 12.14 6.71
N ASN A 83 35.86 12.51 5.99
CA ASN A 83 36.22 13.90 5.71
C ASN A 83 35.65 14.41 4.39
N GLY A 84 34.98 13.56 3.63
CA GLY A 84 34.40 13.88 2.33
C GLY A 84 35.37 13.77 1.16
N ASN A 85 36.56 13.15 1.35
CA ASN A 85 37.49 12.90 0.26
C ASN A 85 37.07 11.61 -0.47
N GLN A 86 37.15 11.64 -1.80
CA GLN A 86 36.91 10.48 -2.62
C GLN A 86 38.00 9.43 -2.43
N LEU A 87 37.61 8.18 -2.21
CA LEU A 87 38.54 7.07 -2.09
C LEU A 87 38.85 6.47 -3.48
N PHE A 88 40.11 6.03 -3.63
CA PHE A 88 40.64 5.41 -4.84
C PHE A 88 41.18 4.03 -4.49
N ASP A 89 41.11 3.14 -5.44
CA ASP A 89 41.74 1.82 -5.39
C ASP A 89 43.24 1.99 -5.48
N GLU A 90 43.98 1.41 -4.54
CA GLU A 90 45.47 1.58 -4.45
C GLU A 90 46.23 0.95 -5.61
N ASP A 91 45.70 -0.14 -6.19
CA ASP A 91 46.35 -0.88 -7.25
C ASP A 91 46.08 -0.28 -8.63
N THR A 92 44.86 0.20 -8.86
CA THR A 92 44.43 0.68 -10.18
C THR A 92 44.38 2.20 -10.31
N GLY A 93 44.38 2.92 -9.18
CA GLY A 93 44.20 4.37 -9.13
C GLY A 93 42.79 4.85 -9.55
N LEU A 94 41.85 3.94 -9.74
CA LEU A 94 40.49 4.27 -10.14
C LEU A 94 39.62 4.63 -8.92
N PRO A 95 38.61 5.49 -9.11
CA PRO A 95 37.67 5.82 -8.04
C PRO A 95 36.92 4.58 -7.53
N LEU A 96 36.93 4.34 -6.22
CA LEU A 96 36.19 3.27 -5.61
C LEU A 96 34.68 3.49 -5.77
N GLN A 97 33.99 2.42 -6.12
CA GLN A 97 32.53 2.42 -6.28
C GLN A 97 31.88 1.53 -5.21
N GLY A 98 30.87 2.06 -4.56
CA GLY A 98 29.99 1.34 -3.65
C GLY A 98 28.56 1.23 -4.19
N VAL A 99 27.70 0.61 -3.41
CA VAL A 99 26.29 0.43 -3.74
C VAL A 99 25.43 1.27 -2.79
N ARG A 100 24.55 2.09 -3.34
CA ARG A 100 23.51 2.81 -2.58
C ARG A 100 22.14 2.17 -2.82
N ASN A 101 21.44 1.86 -1.73
CA ASN A 101 20.11 1.32 -1.74
C ASN A 101 19.14 2.28 -1.05
N ARG A 102 17.98 2.49 -1.64
CA ARG A 102 16.92 3.33 -1.08
C ARG A 102 15.62 2.55 -1.03
N SER A 103 15.01 2.47 0.14
CA SER A 103 13.72 1.83 0.35
C SER A 103 12.80 2.73 1.16
N ALA A 104 11.50 2.64 0.91
CA ALA A 104 10.52 3.39 1.65
C ALA A 104 9.31 2.54 1.98
N ALA A 105 8.77 2.75 3.18
CA ALA A 105 7.45 2.32 3.60
C ALA A 105 6.54 3.53 3.69
N ALA A 106 5.27 3.36 3.30
CA ALA A 106 4.23 4.37 3.37
C ALA A 106 2.93 3.71 3.82
N ASN A 107 2.40 4.17 4.96
CA ASN A 107 1.15 3.69 5.51
C ASN A 107 0.04 4.68 5.17
N TYR A 108 -1.08 4.16 4.71
CA TYR A 108 -2.23 4.92 4.25
C TYR A 108 -3.47 4.54 5.05
N LEU A 109 -4.35 5.51 5.26
CA LEU A 109 -5.75 5.28 5.51
C LEU A 109 -6.46 5.29 4.16
N GLN A 110 -7.06 4.16 3.76
CA GLN A 110 -7.69 3.96 2.45
C GLN A 110 -9.19 3.78 2.61
N LEU A 111 -9.96 4.40 1.71
CA LEU A 111 -11.41 4.30 1.60
C LEU A 111 -11.73 3.66 0.24
N PRO A 112 -11.88 2.35 0.16
CA PRO A 112 -12.36 1.67 -1.05
C PRO A 112 -13.87 1.81 -1.19
N LEU A 113 -14.34 1.90 -2.45
CA LEU A 113 -15.75 1.94 -2.84
C LEU A 113 -15.96 0.86 -3.89
N LEU A 114 -16.21 -0.37 -3.45
CA LEU A 114 -16.20 -1.54 -4.32
C LEU A 114 -17.61 -1.92 -4.78
N LEU A 115 -17.75 -2.20 -6.06
CA LEU A 115 -18.88 -2.95 -6.61
C LEU A 115 -18.47 -4.43 -6.64
N THR A 116 -19.26 -5.28 -6.00
CA THR A 116 -18.98 -6.71 -5.84
C THR A 116 -20.05 -7.54 -6.51
N TYR A 117 -19.61 -8.54 -7.26
CA TYR A 117 -20.45 -9.53 -7.90
C TYR A 117 -20.24 -10.90 -7.26
N TYR A 118 -21.33 -11.57 -6.86
CA TYR A 118 -21.35 -12.90 -6.27
C TYR A 118 -21.88 -13.91 -7.29
N LEU A 119 -20.99 -14.75 -7.82
CA LEU A 119 -21.36 -15.87 -8.68
C LEU A 119 -21.57 -17.10 -7.80
N ARG A 120 -22.81 -17.56 -7.68
CA ARG A 120 -23.17 -18.72 -6.87
C ARG A 120 -22.63 -20.02 -7.48
N MET A 121 -21.87 -20.80 -6.69
CA MET A 121 -21.26 -22.07 -7.08
C MET A 121 -21.90 -23.29 -6.37
N GLY A 122 -22.84 -23.06 -5.46
CA GLY A 122 -23.49 -24.10 -4.68
C GLY A 122 -24.24 -23.53 -3.48
N GLU A 123 -24.51 -24.36 -2.46
CA GLU A 123 -25.14 -23.89 -1.23
C GLU A 123 -24.16 -23.00 -0.46
N ALA A 124 -24.51 -21.71 -0.34
CA ALA A 124 -23.73 -20.69 0.37
C ALA A 124 -22.23 -20.61 -0.01
N ARG A 125 -21.91 -20.90 -1.28
CA ARG A 125 -20.55 -20.80 -1.82
C ARG A 125 -20.55 -19.91 -3.05
N TYR A 126 -19.58 -18.97 -3.13
CA TYR A 126 -19.56 -17.97 -4.19
C TYR A 126 -18.14 -17.74 -4.72
N VAL A 127 -18.02 -17.52 -6.02
CA VAL A 127 -16.89 -16.75 -6.56
C VAL A 127 -17.24 -15.28 -6.40
N VAL A 128 -16.33 -14.53 -5.80
CA VAL A 128 -16.51 -13.12 -5.47
C VAL A 128 -15.57 -12.30 -6.33
N LEU A 129 -16.14 -11.39 -7.10
CA LEU A 129 -15.39 -10.46 -7.95
C LEU A 129 -15.75 -9.04 -7.51
N SER A 130 -14.75 -8.24 -7.14
CA SER A 130 -14.99 -6.85 -6.73
C SER A 130 -14.07 -5.94 -7.50
N ALA A 131 -14.57 -4.77 -7.87
CA ALA A 131 -13.75 -3.70 -8.43
C ALA A 131 -14.35 -2.34 -8.09
N GLY A 132 -13.51 -1.33 -7.96
CA GLY A 132 -13.97 0.03 -7.73
C GLY A 132 -12.84 1.01 -7.43
N PRO A 133 -13.17 2.30 -7.38
CA PRO A 133 -12.20 3.32 -7.01
C PRO A 133 -11.85 3.25 -5.52
N TYR A 134 -10.65 3.71 -5.20
CA TYR A 134 -10.26 4.02 -3.83
C TYR A 134 -9.63 5.41 -3.76
N VAL A 135 -9.74 6.01 -2.60
CA VAL A 135 -8.95 7.18 -2.20
C VAL A 135 -8.19 6.85 -0.93
N ALA A 136 -6.99 7.37 -0.79
CA ALA A 136 -6.17 7.10 0.38
C ALA A 136 -5.33 8.32 0.79
N TYR A 137 -5.04 8.41 2.08
CA TYR A 137 -4.21 9.47 2.64
C TYR A 137 -3.05 8.90 3.45
N GLY A 138 -1.83 9.32 3.11
CA GLY A 138 -0.60 8.88 3.77
C GLY A 138 -0.49 9.41 5.19
N ILE A 139 -0.52 8.51 6.17
CA ILE A 139 -0.53 8.85 7.59
C ILE A 139 0.86 8.75 8.22
N SER A 140 1.66 7.77 7.79
CA SER A 140 3.00 7.54 8.32
C SER A 140 3.87 6.77 7.32
N GLY A 141 5.17 6.71 7.59
CA GLY A 141 6.12 5.93 6.81
C GLY A 141 7.54 6.39 7.04
N LYS A 142 8.49 5.53 6.71
CA LYS A 142 9.92 5.79 6.83
C LYS A 142 10.62 5.45 5.53
N GLN A 143 11.52 6.32 5.13
CA GLN A 143 12.41 6.12 4.02
C GLN A 143 13.82 5.92 4.55
N LYS A 144 14.50 4.90 4.04
CA LYS A 144 15.85 4.51 4.42
C LYS A 144 16.76 4.55 3.20
N THR A 145 17.87 5.21 3.33
CA THR A 145 18.97 5.17 2.37
C THR A 145 20.14 4.49 3.05
N LYS A 146 20.65 3.42 2.46
CA LYS A 146 21.84 2.70 2.92
C LYS A 146 22.88 2.77 1.81
N GLY A 147 24.11 3.15 2.19
CA GLY A 147 25.27 2.94 1.36
C GLY A 147 26.05 1.78 1.96
N ASP A 148 26.34 0.79 1.16
CA ASP A 148 27.20 -0.33 1.55
C ASP A 148 28.53 -0.21 0.81
N THR A 149 29.59 -0.04 1.59
CA THR A 149 30.95 -0.09 1.11
C THR A 149 31.71 -0.97 2.09
N GLU A 150 32.12 -2.13 1.64
CA GLU A 150 32.96 -3.06 2.40
C GLU A 150 34.40 -2.56 2.52
N GLN A 151 34.72 -1.39 1.97
CA GLN A 151 36.08 -0.84 1.92
C GLN A 151 36.48 -0.25 3.28
N PRO A 152 37.65 -0.59 3.82
CA PRO A 152 38.19 0.01 5.03
C PRO A 152 38.28 1.54 4.88
N GLY A 153 37.85 2.27 5.91
CA GLY A 153 37.90 3.74 5.93
C GLY A 153 36.78 4.45 5.18
N ALA A 154 35.89 3.71 4.54
CA ALA A 154 34.75 4.29 3.84
C ALA A 154 33.62 4.71 4.80
N GLN A 155 33.04 5.86 4.53
CA GLN A 155 31.87 6.37 5.27
C GLN A 155 30.65 5.46 5.03
N LYS A 156 30.05 4.93 6.08
CA LYS A 156 28.77 4.23 6.00
C LYS A 156 27.64 5.24 5.91
N LEU A 157 27.02 5.32 4.72
CA LEU A 157 25.86 6.17 4.52
C LEU A 157 24.61 5.48 5.04
N TYR A 158 24.03 6.02 6.13
CA TYR A 158 22.75 5.60 6.63
C TYR A 158 21.90 6.83 6.96
N TYR A 159 20.83 7.02 6.21
CA TYR A 159 19.88 8.10 6.45
C TYR A 159 18.47 7.52 6.60
N GLU A 160 17.76 7.95 7.64
CA GLU A 160 16.36 7.63 7.83
C GLU A 160 15.55 8.91 8.03
N HIS A 161 14.47 9.07 7.28
CA HIS A 161 13.56 10.19 7.45
C HIS A 161 12.10 9.75 7.19
N LYS A 162 11.14 10.60 7.58
CA LYS A 162 9.72 10.33 7.36
C LYS A 162 9.40 10.42 5.86
N THR A 163 8.76 9.40 5.29
CA THR A 163 8.40 9.32 3.88
C THR A 163 7.66 10.57 3.38
N PHE A 164 6.66 11.02 4.15
CA PHE A 164 5.83 12.16 3.76
C PHE A 164 6.36 13.53 4.21
N SER A 165 7.58 13.61 4.70
CA SER A 165 8.26 14.88 5.00
C SER A 165 9.25 15.25 3.90
N GLU A 166 9.46 14.39 2.93
CA GLU A 166 10.34 14.64 1.80
C GLU A 166 9.68 15.61 0.81
N PRO A 167 10.39 16.65 0.36
CA PRO A 167 9.88 17.57 -0.66
C PRO A 167 9.46 16.83 -1.93
N GLY A 168 8.28 17.15 -2.46
CA GLY A 168 7.75 16.54 -3.68
C GLY A 168 7.07 15.18 -3.48
N VAL A 169 6.95 14.68 -2.25
CA VAL A 169 6.15 13.48 -1.93
C VAL A 169 4.73 13.88 -1.54
N HIS A 170 3.75 13.28 -2.21
CA HIS A 170 2.34 13.55 -1.98
C HIS A 170 1.75 12.53 -0.99
N ARG A 171 0.89 13.01 -0.09
CA ARG A 171 0.16 12.15 0.86
C ARG A 171 -1.09 11.51 0.24
N PHE A 172 -1.66 12.18 -0.76
CA PHE A 172 -2.84 11.67 -1.44
C PHE A 172 -2.46 10.54 -2.41
N ASP A 173 -3.21 9.43 -2.33
CA ASP A 173 -3.19 8.33 -3.28
C ASP A 173 -4.63 8.04 -3.71
N GLY A 174 -4.80 7.55 -4.92
CA GLY A 174 -6.09 7.16 -5.45
C GLY A 174 -5.91 6.33 -6.70
N GLY A 175 -6.83 5.42 -6.91
CA GLY A 175 -6.73 4.47 -8.00
C GLY A 175 -7.92 3.53 -8.08
N ILE A 176 -7.68 2.36 -8.63
CA ILE A 176 -8.66 1.27 -8.76
C ILE A 176 -8.17 0.09 -7.95
N GLU A 177 -9.06 -0.46 -7.13
CA GLU A 177 -8.88 -1.73 -6.42
C GLU A 177 -9.68 -2.80 -7.16
N ALA A 178 -9.09 -3.98 -7.34
CA ALA A 178 -9.74 -5.17 -7.88
C ALA A 178 -9.48 -6.36 -6.96
N PHE A 179 -10.49 -7.19 -6.77
CA PHE A 179 -10.43 -8.41 -5.96
C PHE A 179 -11.10 -9.56 -6.69
N ALA A 180 -10.50 -10.74 -6.60
CA ALA A 180 -11.10 -11.99 -7.03
C ALA A 180 -10.85 -13.07 -5.98
N GLY A 181 -11.90 -13.76 -5.55
CA GLY A 181 -11.78 -14.76 -4.49
C GLY A 181 -12.91 -15.77 -4.46
N TYR A 182 -12.81 -16.65 -3.49
CA TYR A 182 -13.80 -17.68 -3.21
C TYR A 182 -14.31 -17.56 -1.78
N GLN A 183 -15.62 -17.45 -1.63
CA GLN A 183 -16.30 -17.44 -0.35
C GLN A 183 -16.86 -18.84 -0.03
N PHE A 184 -16.45 -19.33 1.13
CA PHE A 184 -16.93 -20.59 1.68
C PHE A 184 -18.26 -20.41 2.40
N SER A 185 -18.97 -21.52 2.62
CA SER A 185 -20.24 -21.53 3.36
C SER A 185 -20.12 -21.04 4.82
N SER A 186 -18.93 -21.00 5.38
CA SER A 186 -18.63 -20.43 6.70
C SER A 186 -18.56 -18.90 6.72
N GLY A 187 -18.73 -18.20 5.61
CA GLY A 187 -18.53 -16.75 5.49
C GLY A 187 -17.06 -16.33 5.29
N ILE A 188 -16.12 -17.27 5.35
CA ILE A 188 -14.70 -17.00 5.08
C ILE A 188 -14.51 -16.82 3.57
N THR A 189 -13.78 -15.79 3.18
CA THR A 189 -13.40 -15.50 1.79
C THR A 189 -11.87 -15.53 1.66
N LEU A 190 -11.34 -16.25 0.68
CA LEU A 190 -9.92 -16.27 0.32
C LEU A 190 -9.77 -15.80 -1.12
N GLY A 191 -8.85 -14.88 -1.38
CA GLY A 191 -8.67 -14.36 -2.74
C GLY A 191 -7.39 -13.57 -2.94
N VAL A 192 -7.31 -12.96 -4.10
CA VAL A 192 -6.24 -12.04 -4.48
C VAL A 192 -6.81 -10.64 -4.70
N GLU A 193 -6.07 -9.65 -4.28
CA GLU A 193 -6.43 -8.25 -4.39
C GLU A 193 -5.29 -7.49 -5.05
N ALA A 194 -5.62 -6.55 -5.92
CA ALA A 194 -4.64 -5.68 -6.56
C ALA A 194 -5.12 -4.22 -6.53
N ASP A 195 -4.20 -3.31 -6.16
CA ASP A 195 -4.42 -1.87 -6.22
C ASP A 195 -3.58 -1.27 -7.34
N PHE A 196 -4.24 -0.58 -8.24
CA PHE A 196 -3.67 0.16 -9.37
C PHE A 196 -3.74 1.65 -9.09
N GLY A 197 -2.66 2.23 -8.54
CA GLY A 197 -2.58 3.66 -8.24
C GLY A 197 -2.59 4.49 -9.52
N LEU A 198 -3.45 5.49 -9.56
CA LEU A 198 -3.55 6.48 -10.65
C LEU A 198 -2.99 7.84 -10.22
N ALA A 199 -3.06 8.16 -8.93
CA ALA A 199 -2.48 9.36 -8.37
C ALA A 199 -0.96 9.31 -8.39
N ARG A 200 -0.32 10.47 -8.58
CA ARG A 200 1.14 10.58 -8.52
C ARG A 200 1.59 10.60 -7.07
N PHE A 201 2.47 9.67 -6.72
CA PHE A 201 3.09 9.63 -5.40
C PHE A 201 4.10 10.75 -5.19
N ASN A 202 4.85 11.11 -6.24
CA ASN A 202 5.89 12.13 -6.16
C ASN A 202 5.98 12.97 -7.44
N SER A 203 6.82 14.02 -7.39
CA SER A 203 7.09 14.92 -8.51
C SER A 203 7.66 14.20 -9.76
N ALA A 204 8.29 13.03 -9.58
CA ALA A 204 8.75 12.19 -10.69
C ALA A 204 7.62 11.39 -11.37
N GLY A 205 6.37 11.55 -10.89
CA GLY A 205 5.20 10.90 -11.48
C GLY A 205 5.04 9.42 -11.15
N ARG A 206 5.77 8.90 -10.16
CA ARG A 206 5.64 7.51 -9.72
C ARG A 206 4.25 7.26 -9.14
N ARG A 207 3.71 6.06 -9.33
CA ARG A 207 2.39 5.64 -8.86
C ARG A 207 2.50 4.31 -8.15
N ASN A 208 1.66 4.09 -7.14
CA ASN A 208 1.62 2.85 -6.38
C ASN A 208 1.04 1.69 -7.20
N LEU A 209 1.58 0.50 -6.99
CA LEU A 209 1.07 -0.77 -7.47
C LEU A 209 1.24 -1.81 -6.37
N SER A 210 0.22 -2.62 -6.11
CA SER A 210 0.31 -3.67 -5.10
C SER A 210 -0.56 -4.86 -5.42
N ALA A 211 -0.15 -6.03 -4.93
CA ALA A 211 -0.89 -7.28 -5.03
C ALA A 211 -0.81 -8.03 -3.69
N LEU A 212 -1.95 -8.48 -3.19
CA LEU A 212 -2.11 -9.14 -1.90
C LEU A 212 -2.85 -10.47 -2.05
N ILE A 213 -2.51 -11.42 -1.19
CA ILE A 213 -3.41 -12.51 -0.84
C ILE A 213 -4.24 -12.03 0.35
N THR A 214 -5.56 -12.14 0.25
CA THR A 214 -6.49 -11.57 1.21
C THR A 214 -7.40 -12.63 1.79
N LEU A 215 -7.53 -12.62 3.11
CA LEU A 215 -8.50 -13.40 3.88
C LEU A 215 -9.58 -12.45 4.37
N GLY A 216 -10.83 -12.77 4.07
CA GLY A 216 -12.00 -12.02 4.51
C GLY A 216 -12.93 -12.88 5.38
N TYR A 217 -13.75 -12.22 6.19
CA TYR A 217 -14.84 -12.84 6.92
C TYR A 217 -16.06 -11.91 6.87
N ARG A 218 -17.20 -12.46 6.48
CA ARG A 218 -18.51 -11.79 6.51
C ARG A 218 -19.26 -12.25 7.76
N LEU A 219 -19.68 -11.27 8.56
CA LEU A 219 -20.48 -11.49 9.77
C LEU A 219 -21.95 -11.73 9.42
#